data_58bcf56dfa446eabb1573130027eca3f
#
_entry.id   58bcf56dfa446eabb1573130027eca3f
#
_cell.length_a   1.000
_cell.length_b   1.000
_cell.length_c   1.000
_cell.angle_alpha   90.00
_cell.angle_beta   90.00
_cell.angle_gamma   90.00
#
_symmetry.space_group_name_H-M   'P 1'
#
loop_
_entity.id
_entity.type
_entity.pdbx_description
1 polymer ?
#
loop_
_entity_poly.entity_id
_entity_poly.type
_entity_poly.pdbx_seq_one_letter_code
_entity_poly.pdbx_strand_id
1 'polypeptide(L)'
;MKRKKFLLITAAAALVVASVPAYRYYKKKSRFYNPLITPDDLSRFCNEGAIHEIGVSYRNLFPAENEKKKLTDLLLTGDDGKITGTSDNLAVFELLDKKIQKDFKEYNLQVIKGWVISTTEARQCALFSLT
;
A
#
# COMPACT_ATOMS: atom_id res chain seq x y z
N MET A 1 1.13 -43.03 -0.27
CA MET A 1 0.12 -42.11 0.27
C MET A 1 -1.27 -42.47 -0.26
N LYS A 2 -2.25 -42.58 0.62
CA LYS A 2 -3.61 -42.94 0.21
C LYS A 2 -4.25 -41.74 -0.51
N ARG A 3 -4.99 -42.00 -1.60
CA ARG A 3 -5.65 -40.97 -2.42
C ARG A 3 -6.54 -40.01 -1.62
N LYS A 4 -7.23 -40.52 -0.58
CA LYS A 4 -8.10 -39.71 0.28
C LYS A 4 -7.34 -38.63 1.06
N LYS A 5 -6.14 -38.90 1.54
CA LYS A 5 -5.31 -37.91 2.25
C LYS A 5 -4.81 -36.81 1.31
N PHE A 6 -4.45 -37.18 0.07
CA PHE A 6 -4.03 -36.22 -0.95
C PHE A 6 -5.14 -35.25 -1.31
N LEU A 7 -6.38 -35.75 -1.52
CA LEU A 7 -7.55 -34.92 -1.83
C LEU A 7 -7.88 -33.93 -0.71
N LEU A 8 -7.79 -34.34 0.55
CA LEU A 8 -8.01 -33.48 1.71
C LEU A 8 -7.00 -32.34 1.78
N ILE A 9 -5.73 -32.62 1.56
CA ILE A 9 -4.66 -31.62 1.56
C ILE A 9 -4.87 -30.60 0.44
N THR A 10 -5.25 -31.06 -0.75
CA THR A 10 -5.53 -30.20 -1.90
C THR A 10 -6.73 -29.27 -1.63
N ALA A 11 -7.80 -29.79 -1.04
CA ALA A 11 -8.98 -29.01 -0.69
C ALA A 11 -8.65 -27.92 0.36
N ALA A 12 -7.88 -28.24 1.39
CA ALA A 12 -7.45 -27.28 2.40
C ALA A 12 -6.59 -26.15 1.81
N ALA A 13 -5.65 -26.47 0.92
CA ALA A 13 -4.83 -25.49 0.23
C ALA A 13 -5.67 -24.53 -0.63
N ALA A 14 -6.68 -25.06 -1.34
CA ALA A 14 -7.59 -24.24 -2.17
C ALA A 14 -8.40 -23.27 -1.31
N LEU A 15 -8.89 -23.66 -0.15
CA LEU A 15 -9.63 -22.80 0.77
C LEU A 15 -8.78 -21.64 1.30
N VAL A 16 -7.51 -21.91 1.67
CA VAL A 16 -6.59 -20.88 2.15
C VAL A 16 -6.33 -19.84 1.05
N VAL A 17 -6.10 -20.29 -0.18
CA VAL A 17 -5.86 -19.38 -1.31
C VAL A 17 -7.08 -18.51 -1.62
N ALA A 18 -8.29 -19.06 -1.51
CA ALA A 18 -9.53 -18.32 -1.77
C ALA A 18 -9.85 -17.29 -0.66
N SER A 19 -9.52 -17.56 0.61
CA SER A 19 -9.87 -16.68 1.73
C SER A 19 -9.05 -15.37 1.76
N VAL A 20 -7.80 -15.37 1.31
CA VAL A 20 -6.92 -14.19 1.32
C VAL A 20 -7.47 -13.05 0.44
N PRO A 21 -7.88 -13.26 -0.83
CA PRO A 21 -8.48 -12.20 -1.64
C PRO A 21 -9.77 -11.64 -1.04
N ALA A 22 -10.62 -12.49 -0.45
CA ALA A 22 -11.86 -12.07 0.18
C ALA A 22 -11.60 -11.16 1.40
N TYR A 23 -10.66 -11.50 2.27
CA TYR A 23 -10.27 -10.69 3.41
C TYR A 23 -9.77 -9.30 2.97
N ARG A 24 -8.92 -9.24 1.97
CA ARG A 24 -8.42 -7.98 1.41
C ARG A 24 -9.53 -7.11 0.85
N TYR A 25 -10.46 -7.71 0.16
CA TYR A 25 -11.62 -7.01 -0.41
C TYR A 25 -12.48 -6.37 0.69
N TYR A 26 -12.79 -7.10 1.76
CA TYR A 26 -13.55 -6.57 2.89
C TYR A 26 -12.79 -5.45 3.60
N LYS A 27 -11.49 -5.60 3.83
CA LYS A 27 -10.66 -4.58 4.45
C LYS A 27 -10.70 -3.27 3.67
N LYS A 28 -10.59 -3.33 2.34
CA LYS A 28 -10.61 -2.15 1.47
C LYS A 28 -11.96 -1.43 1.47
N LYS A 29 -13.04 -2.14 1.72
CA LYS A 29 -14.39 -1.57 1.80
C LYS A 29 -14.75 -1.02 3.18
N SER A 30 -13.97 -1.31 4.21
CA SER A 30 -14.21 -0.78 5.55
C SER A 30 -14.10 0.75 5.55
N ARG A 31 -15.07 1.41 6.22
CA ARG A 31 -15.04 2.87 6.38
C ARG A 31 -13.84 3.40 7.17
N PHE A 32 -13.21 2.54 7.96
CA PHE A 32 -11.99 2.87 8.73
C PHE A 32 -10.71 2.67 7.93
N TYR A 33 -10.79 2.01 6.79
CA TYR A 33 -9.66 1.81 5.91
C TYR A 33 -9.39 3.06 5.09
N ASN A 34 -8.16 3.58 5.19
CA ASN A 34 -7.72 4.70 4.38
C ASN A 34 -6.52 4.27 3.52
N PRO A 35 -6.73 4.02 2.23
CA PRO A 35 -5.65 3.55 1.36
C PRO A 35 -4.51 4.54 1.19
N LEU A 36 -4.75 5.85 1.39
CA LEU A 36 -3.71 6.86 1.27
C LEU A 36 -2.61 6.73 2.32
N ILE A 37 -2.95 6.29 3.52
CA ILE A 37 -2.01 6.18 4.64
C ILE A 37 -1.61 4.74 4.97
N THR A 38 -2.13 3.78 4.23
CA THR A 38 -1.90 2.35 4.50
C THR A 38 -1.27 1.70 3.28
N PRO A 39 0.08 1.63 3.20
CA PRO A 39 0.75 0.90 2.13
C PRO A 39 0.52 -0.60 2.33
N ASP A 40 -0.34 -1.19 1.51
CA ASP A 40 -0.91 -2.51 1.71
C ASP A 40 0.15 -3.62 1.80
N ASP A 41 1.11 -3.62 0.88
CA ASP A 41 2.16 -4.62 0.87
C ASP A 41 3.18 -4.42 2.00
N LEU A 42 3.57 -3.18 2.24
CA LEU A 42 4.54 -2.86 3.28
C LEU A 42 3.99 -3.16 4.69
N SER A 43 2.69 -2.94 4.91
CA SER A 43 2.05 -3.18 6.21
C SER A 43 1.99 -4.64 6.61
N ARG A 44 2.24 -5.56 5.68
CA ARG A 44 2.38 -7.00 6.00
C ARG A 44 3.69 -7.32 6.71
N PHE A 45 4.73 -6.52 6.48
CA PHE A 45 6.09 -6.75 6.97
C PHE A 45 6.49 -5.77 8.07
N CYS A 46 5.82 -4.63 8.14
CA CYS A 46 6.10 -3.56 9.09
C CYS A 46 4.92 -3.29 10.01
N ASN A 47 5.19 -3.00 11.27
CA ASN A 47 4.17 -2.46 12.18
C ASN A 47 3.98 -0.95 11.95
N GLU A 48 2.99 -0.35 12.62
CA GLU A 48 2.69 1.08 12.49
C GLU A 48 3.86 1.98 12.91
N GLY A 49 4.63 1.56 13.91
CA GLY A 49 5.81 2.29 14.36
C GLY A 49 6.87 2.38 13.27
N ALA A 50 7.14 1.27 12.57
CA ALA A 50 8.09 1.24 11.46
C ALA A 50 7.61 2.08 10.27
N ILE A 51 6.33 2.03 9.95
CA ILE A 51 5.72 2.84 8.89
C ILE A 51 5.84 4.33 9.23
N HIS A 52 5.59 4.70 10.49
CA HIS A 52 5.76 6.08 10.96
C HIS A 52 7.20 6.55 10.84
N GLU A 53 8.17 5.74 11.24
CA GLU A 53 9.60 6.08 11.13
C GLU A 53 10.05 6.26 9.67
N ILE A 54 9.60 5.40 8.78
CA ILE A 54 9.85 5.54 7.34
C ILE A 54 9.29 6.86 6.83
N GLY A 55 8.07 7.19 7.24
CA GLY A 55 7.39 8.43 6.86
C GLY A 55 8.13 9.68 7.34
N VAL A 56 8.57 9.71 8.58
CA VAL A 56 9.36 10.83 9.14
C VAL A 56 10.67 10.97 8.37
N SER A 57 11.36 9.86 8.11
CA SER A 57 12.62 9.88 7.36
C SER A 57 12.44 10.41 5.94
N TYR A 58 11.37 9.99 5.25
CA TYR A 58 11.05 10.50 3.91
C TYR A 58 10.81 12.01 3.92
N ARG A 59 10.03 12.51 4.89
CA ARG A 59 9.76 13.95 5.00
C ARG A 59 11.03 14.76 5.23
N ASN A 60 11.98 14.22 5.99
CA ASN A 60 13.26 14.88 6.22
C ASN A 60 14.14 14.89 4.97
N LEU A 61 14.08 13.83 4.15
CA LEU A 61 14.81 13.75 2.87
C LEU A 61 14.21 14.66 1.79
N PHE A 62 12.90 14.87 1.83
CA PHE A 62 12.17 15.66 0.84
C PHE A 62 11.35 16.77 1.50
N PRO A 63 12.00 17.84 2.00
CA PRO A 63 11.29 18.92 2.71
C PRO A 63 10.21 19.62 1.88
N ALA A 64 10.35 19.64 0.55
CA ALA A 64 9.36 20.21 -0.36
C ALA A 64 8.02 19.45 -0.36
N GLU A 65 8.05 18.19 0.07
CA GLU A 65 6.86 17.33 0.17
C GLU A 65 6.37 17.18 1.61
N ASN A 66 6.89 17.95 2.57
CA ASN A 66 6.59 17.80 3.98
C ASN A 66 5.30 18.53 4.38
N GLU A 67 4.25 18.36 3.60
CA GLU A 67 2.91 18.91 3.85
C GLU A 67 1.84 17.88 3.52
N LYS A 68 0.84 17.77 4.38
CA LYS A 68 -0.26 16.82 4.24
C LYS A 68 -0.99 17.00 2.90
N LYS A 69 -1.31 18.23 2.52
CA LYS A 69 -1.98 18.53 1.25
C LYS A 69 -1.11 18.16 0.05
N LYS A 70 0.16 18.49 0.09
CA LYS A 70 1.11 18.18 -0.99
C LYS A 70 1.25 16.68 -1.22
N LEU A 71 1.40 15.92 -0.15
CA LEU A 71 1.49 14.46 -0.21
C LEU A 71 0.20 13.84 -0.74
N THR A 72 -0.95 14.33 -0.27
CA THR A 72 -2.26 13.87 -0.74
C THR A 72 -2.43 14.11 -2.24
N ASP A 73 -2.10 15.29 -2.71
CA ASP A 73 -2.20 15.64 -4.14
C ASP A 73 -1.26 14.77 -4.99
N LEU A 74 -0.03 14.56 -4.54
CA LEU A 74 0.94 13.71 -5.25
C LEU A 74 0.46 12.25 -5.33
N LEU A 75 -0.13 11.72 -4.26
CA LEU A 75 -0.64 10.36 -4.22
C LEU A 75 -1.86 10.18 -5.12
N LEU A 76 -2.74 11.17 -5.19
CA LEU A 76 -3.99 11.09 -5.95
C LEU A 76 -3.85 11.48 -7.41
N THR A 77 -2.71 12.02 -7.84
CA THR A 77 -2.49 12.41 -9.23
C THR A 77 -2.20 11.17 -10.07
N GLY A 78 -3.04 10.92 -11.08
CA GLY A 78 -2.85 9.82 -12.03
C GLY A 78 -1.90 10.18 -13.18
N ASP A 79 -1.65 9.24 -14.08
CA ASP A 79 -0.78 9.42 -15.25
C ASP A 79 -1.29 10.50 -16.21
N ASP A 80 -2.60 10.74 -16.22
CA ASP A 80 -3.24 11.80 -17.01
C ASP A 80 -3.12 13.19 -16.37
N GLY A 81 -2.47 13.31 -15.23
CA GLY A 81 -2.33 14.54 -14.45
C GLY A 81 -3.57 14.95 -13.67
N LYS A 82 -4.65 14.17 -13.72
CA LYS A 82 -5.88 14.45 -12.98
C LYS A 82 -5.81 13.89 -11.57
N ILE A 83 -6.39 14.63 -10.63
CA ILE A 83 -6.49 14.23 -9.23
C ILE A 83 -7.75 13.40 -9.02
N THR A 84 -7.57 12.17 -8.51
CA THR A 84 -8.67 11.25 -8.18
C THR A 84 -9.34 11.67 -6.88
N GLY A 85 -10.66 11.66 -6.84
CA GLY A 85 -11.41 11.90 -5.59
C GLY A 85 -11.27 10.78 -4.58
N THR A 86 -11.48 11.10 -3.30
CA THR A 86 -11.32 10.16 -2.18
C THR A 86 -12.61 9.46 -1.75
N SER A 87 -13.72 9.68 -2.47
CA SER A 87 -15.04 9.15 -2.11
C SER A 87 -15.14 7.63 -2.24
N ASP A 88 -14.30 7.00 -3.07
CA ASP A 88 -14.28 5.55 -3.28
C ASP A 88 -12.89 4.99 -2.93
N ASN A 89 -12.81 4.31 -1.80
CA ASN A 89 -11.55 3.69 -1.32
C ASN A 89 -11.01 2.65 -2.31
N LEU A 90 -11.86 1.94 -3.01
CA LEU A 90 -11.43 0.96 -4.00
C LEU A 90 -10.76 1.62 -5.20
N ALA A 91 -11.34 2.70 -5.70
CA ALA A 91 -10.76 3.48 -6.81
C ALA A 91 -9.41 4.08 -6.43
N VAL A 92 -9.28 4.62 -5.21
CA VAL A 92 -8.02 5.14 -4.68
C VAL A 92 -6.99 4.02 -4.54
N PHE A 93 -7.38 2.87 -4.01
CA PHE A 93 -6.49 1.72 -3.90
C PHE A 93 -5.97 1.27 -5.27
N GLU A 94 -6.83 1.15 -6.26
CA GLU A 94 -6.42 0.75 -7.61
C GLU A 94 -5.45 1.75 -8.24
N LEU A 95 -5.68 3.05 -8.06
CA LEU A 95 -4.77 4.09 -8.51
C LEU A 95 -3.39 3.94 -7.86
N LEU A 96 -3.35 3.78 -6.54
CA LEU A 96 -2.09 3.64 -5.80
C LEU A 96 -1.36 2.37 -6.18
N ASP A 97 -2.07 1.25 -6.36
CA ASP A 97 -1.48 -0.01 -6.79
C ASP A 97 -0.79 0.13 -8.15
N LYS A 98 -1.44 0.79 -9.10
CA LYS A 98 -0.83 1.08 -10.42
C LYS A 98 0.41 1.97 -10.30
N LYS A 99 0.36 2.99 -9.44
CA LYS A 99 1.50 3.88 -9.20
C LYS A 99 2.68 3.13 -8.58
N ILE A 100 2.42 2.24 -7.62
CA ILE A 100 3.45 1.42 -6.99
C ILE A 100 4.09 0.48 -8.01
N GLN A 101 3.29 -0.21 -8.83
CA GLN A 101 3.79 -1.10 -9.88
C GLN A 101 4.64 -0.34 -10.90
N LYS A 102 4.20 0.86 -11.30
CA LYS A 102 4.96 1.73 -12.20
C LYS A 102 6.29 2.17 -11.57
N ASP A 103 6.29 2.53 -10.30
CA ASP A 103 7.50 2.91 -9.58
C ASP A 103 8.53 1.78 -9.59
N PHE A 104 8.14 0.54 -9.31
CA PHE A 104 9.04 -0.61 -9.38
C PHE A 104 9.54 -0.87 -10.80
N LYS A 105 8.68 -0.73 -11.79
CA LYS A 105 9.05 -0.93 -13.20
C LYS A 105 10.06 0.12 -13.69
N GLU A 106 9.94 1.36 -13.25
CA GLU A 106 10.77 2.49 -13.65
C GLU A 106 11.93 2.76 -12.68
N TYR A 107 12.13 1.90 -11.67
CA TYR A 107 13.14 2.08 -10.61
C TYR A 107 13.01 3.39 -9.84
N ASN A 108 11.78 3.90 -9.72
CA ASN A 108 11.47 5.06 -8.88
C ASN A 108 11.29 4.61 -7.43
N LEU A 109 12.41 4.28 -6.80
CA LEU A 109 12.47 3.63 -5.49
C LEU A 109 13.19 4.49 -4.47
N GLN A 110 12.89 4.25 -3.20
CA GLN A 110 13.54 4.88 -2.06
C GLN A 110 14.13 3.80 -1.15
N VAL A 111 15.32 4.07 -0.63
CA VAL A 111 15.93 3.22 0.41
C VAL A 111 15.90 4.01 1.71
N ILE A 112 15.03 3.60 2.63
CA ILE A 112 14.78 4.31 3.88
C ILE A 112 14.84 3.31 5.03
N LYS A 113 15.72 3.55 6.01
CA LYS A 113 15.87 2.67 7.18
C LYS A 113 16.13 1.19 6.79
N GLY A 114 16.85 0.97 5.68
CA GLY A 114 17.13 -0.37 5.17
C GLY A 114 16.01 -0.99 4.32
N TRP A 115 14.86 -0.33 4.20
CA TRP A 115 13.76 -0.77 3.36
C TRP A 115 13.90 -0.21 1.94
N VAL A 116 13.76 -1.09 0.94
CA VAL A 116 13.66 -0.67 -0.47
C VAL A 116 12.17 -0.66 -0.82
N ILE A 117 11.61 0.53 -1.00
CA ILE A 117 10.18 0.74 -1.25
C ILE A 117 9.96 1.66 -2.44
N SER A 118 8.77 1.62 -3.02
CA SER A 118 8.42 2.56 -4.08
C SER A 118 8.28 3.98 -3.51
N THR A 119 8.46 4.99 -4.36
CA THR A 119 8.25 6.38 -3.97
C THR A 119 6.81 6.61 -3.52
N THR A 120 5.84 5.96 -4.16
CA THR A 120 4.43 6.03 -3.76
C THR A 120 4.23 5.49 -2.34
N GLU A 121 4.79 4.33 -2.02
CA GLU A 121 4.71 3.76 -0.66
C GLU A 121 5.40 4.66 0.38
N ALA A 122 6.54 5.25 0.04
CA ALA A 122 7.24 6.20 0.92
C ALA A 122 6.37 7.42 1.21
N ARG A 123 5.67 7.94 0.21
CA ARG A 123 4.72 9.05 0.37
C ARG A 123 3.52 8.66 1.23
N GLN A 124 3.02 7.44 1.10
CA GLN A 124 1.96 6.92 1.99
C GLN A 124 2.43 6.88 3.45
N CYS A 125 3.63 6.39 3.69
CA CYS A 125 4.23 6.40 5.04
C CYS A 125 4.39 7.82 5.56
N ALA A 126 4.84 8.75 4.72
CA ALA A 126 4.99 10.16 5.09
C ALA A 126 3.64 10.77 5.49
N LEU A 127 2.59 10.52 4.72
CA LEU A 127 1.24 10.99 5.03
C LEU A 127 0.73 10.37 6.35
N PHE A 128 0.94 9.08 6.54
CA PHE A 128 0.61 8.40 7.81
C PHE A 128 1.29 9.07 8.99
N SER A 129 2.55 9.44 8.87
CA SER A 129 3.30 10.08 9.95
C SER A 129 2.79 11.48 10.32
N LEU A 130 1.96 12.08 9.48
CA LEU A 130 1.32 13.38 9.72
C LEU A 130 -0.11 13.26 10.29
N THR A 131 -0.62 12.04 10.46
CA THR A 131 -1.99 11.81 10.99
C THR A 131 -2.07 11.58 12.52
#